data_23390d68cded13efa6dbd849d69e7c34
#
_entry.id   23390d68cded13efa6dbd849d69e7c34
#
_cell.length_a   1.000
_cell.length_b   1.000
_cell.length_c   1.000
_cell.angle_alpha   90.00
_cell.angle_beta   90.00
_cell.angle_gamma   90.00
#
_symmetry.space_group_name_H-M   'P 1'
#
loop_
_entity.id
_entity.type
_entity.pdbx_description
1 polymer ?
#
loop_
_entity_poly.entity_id
_entity_poly.type
_entity_poly.pdbx_seq_one_letter_code
_entity_poly.pdbx_strand_id
1 'polypeptide(L)'
;MTEEQRQLYLAGGMSEEERSLFLKGIHEKNLVMFKPSQMLLHGPTKRLVDTYHWHSPTKGIVASYTPKGRDVEDHFGIFRGVDQVEAFAQATIVSCATFLECRKQNCTPDQLKDKFIPAFISIGNVNFHYYLEQGDTFISIGNIKFYKWRQMVCDGRIYKVPAGLNLDEYFKDFTEERLLKYDISKDFKLVAELFDITGRAILIELFKKSE
;
A
#
# COMPACT_ATOMS: atom_id res chain seq x y z
N MET A 1 -14.16 17.47 -2.02
CA MET A 1 -14.38 16.55 -3.17
C MET A 1 -15.76 16.86 -3.71
N THR A 2 -15.88 17.29 -4.97
CA THR A 2 -17.19 17.58 -5.58
C THR A 2 -17.98 16.29 -5.74
N GLU A 3 -19.32 16.38 -5.85
CA GLU A 3 -20.20 15.22 -6.05
C GLU A 3 -19.82 14.46 -7.36
N GLU A 4 -19.40 15.17 -8.38
CA GLU A 4 -18.89 14.64 -9.65
C GLU A 4 -17.57 13.82 -9.46
N GLN A 5 -16.66 14.33 -8.65
CA GLN A 5 -15.44 13.62 -8.26
C GLN A 5 -15.76 12.39 -7.40
N ARG A 6 -16.80 12.47 -6.58
CA ARG A 6 -17.29 11.35 -5.78
C ARG A 6 -17.95 10.29 -6.65
N GLN A 7 -18.72 10.70 -7.65
CA GLN A 7 -19.36 9.79 -8.61
C GLN A 7 -18.35 9.09 -9.52
N LEU A 8 -17.32 9.79 -10.01
CA LEU A 8 -16.19 9.18 -10.72
C LEU A 8 -15.40 8.21 -9.85
N TYR A 9 -15.30 8.50 -8.55
CA TYR A 9 -14.63 7.65 -7.56
C TYR A 9 -15.47 6.40 -7.23
N LEU A 10 -16.80 6.54 -7.22
CA LEU A 10 -17.77 5.46 -6.99
C LEU A 10 -18.05 4.64 -8.26
N ALA A 11 -17.94 5.23 -9.45
CA ALA A 11 -18.16 4.57 -10.74
C ALA A 11 -17.11 3.48 -11.07
N GLY A 12 -16.02 3.38 -10.29
CA GLY A 12 -15.09 2.25 -10.31
C GLY A 12 -15.53 1.07 -9.43
N GLY A 13 -16.78 0.99 -9.02
CA GLY A 13 -17.33 -0.10 -8.23
C GLY A 13 -17.26 -1.43 -9.00
N MET A 14 -16.95 -2.52 -8.28
CA MET A 14 -16.95 -3.87 -8.83
C MET A 14 -18.37 -4.25 -9.29
N SER A 15 -18.47 -4.91 -10.44
CA SER A 15 -19.72 -5.58 -10.84
C SER A 15 -20.08 -6.69 -9.83
N GLU A 16 -21.30 -7.19 -9.88
CA GLU A 16 -21.75 -8.27 -8.97
C GLU A 16 -20.92 -9.54 -9.13
N GLU A 17 -20.53 -9.84 -10.35
CA GLU A 17 -19.68 -10.98 -10.70
C GLU A 17 -18.25 -10.79 -10.18
N GLU A 18 -17.68 -9.61 -10.35
CA GLU A 18 -16.38 -9.24 -9.79
C GLU A 18 -16.37 -9.26 -8.25
N ARG A 19 -17.46 -8.83 -7.61
CA ARG A 19 -17.64 -8.92 -6.15
C ARG A 19 -17.66 -10.37 -5.67
N SER A 20 -18.41 -11.23 -6.33
CA SER A 20 -18.49 -12.65 -6.00
C SER A 20 -17.11 -13.32 -6.11
N LEU A 21 -16.39 -13.03 -7.21
CA LEU A 21 -15.05 -13.56 -7.44
C LEU A 21 -14.05 -13.00 -6.41
N PHE A 22 -14.16 -11.71 -6.06
CA PHE A 22 -13.34 -11.07 -5.03
C PHE A 22 -13.55 -11.74 -3.66
N LEU A 23 -14.80 -11.92 -3.23
CA LEU A 23 -15.14 -12.53 -1.94
C LEU A 23 -14.64 -13.97 -1.83
N LYS A 24 -14.72 -14.72 -2.91
CA LYS A 24 -14.11 -16.05 -2.97
C LYS A 24 -12.58 -15.95 -2.83
N GLY A 25 -11.96 -15.02 -3.55
CA GLY A 25 -10.50 -14.82 -3.53
C GLY A 25 -9.96 -14.35 -2.19
N ILE A 26 -10.69 -13.48 -1.46
CA ILE A 26 -10.22 -12.87 -0.20
C ILE A 26 -9.99 -13.92 0.91
N HIS A 27 -10.73 -15.01 0.90
CA HIS A 27 -10.60 -16.10 1.87
C HIS A 27 -9.54 -17.13 1.50
N GLU A 28 -9.33 -17.38 0.21
CA GLU A 28 -8.48 -18.45 -0.31
C GLU A 28 -7.08 -17.96 -0.70
N LYS A 29 -6.89 -16.65 -0.90
CA LYS A 29 -5.70 -16.08 -1.54
C LYS A 29 -5.06 -14.98 -0.68
N ASN A 30 -4.07 -14.33 -1.25
CA ASN A 30 -3.36 -13.19 -0.66
C ASN A 30 -3.44 -11.95 -1.57
N LEU A 31 -2.85 -10.83 -1.16
CA LEU A 31 -2.91 -9.57 -1.92
C LEU A 31 -2.33 -9.64 -3.33
N VAL A 32 -1.38 -10.51 -3.59
CA VAL A 32 -0.73 -10.63 -4.92
C VAL A 32 -1.74 -10.93 -6.04
N MET A 33 -2.88 -11.53 -5.71
CA MET A 33 -3.95 -11.83 -6.66
C MET A 33 -4.81 -10.62 -7.04
N PHE A 34 -4.66 -9.50 -6.35
CA PHE A 34 -5.48 -8.30 -6.55
C PHE A 34 -4.66 -7.16 -7.13
N LYS A 35 -5.30 -6.33 -7.95
CA LYS A 35 -4.69 -5.07 -8.41
C LYS A 35 -4.73 -4.05 -7.26
N PRO A 36 -3.70 -3.21 -7.08
CA PRO A 36 -3.74 -2.12 -6.10
C PRO A 36 -4.95 -1.20 -6.27
N SER A 37 -5.44 -1.02 -7.50
CA SER A 37 -6.67 -0.26 -7.78
C SER A 37 -7.94 -0.84 -7.16
N GLN A 38 -7.96 -2.13 -6.86
CA GLN A 38 -9.07 -2.81 -6.21
C GLN A 38 -8.99 -2.70 -4.68
N MET A 39 -7.77 -2.65 -4.13
CA MET A 39 -7.51 -2.69 -2.68
C MET A 39 -7.35 -1.33 -2.03
N LEU A 40 -6.71 -0.38 -2.75
CA LEU A 40 -6.45 0.95 -2.21
C LEU A 40 -7.71 1.82 -2.20
N LEU A 41 -7.93 2.47 -1.07
CA LEU A 41 -9.03 3.42 -0.90
C LEU A 41 -8.77 4.79 -1.56
N HIS A 42 -7.59 4.97 -2.13
CA HIS A 42 -7.14 6.21 -2.78
C HIS A 42 -7.63 6.33 -4.23
N GLY A 43 -7.93 7.54 -4.63
CA GLY A 43 -8.23 7.85 -6.04
C GLY A 43 -7.02 7.64 -6.96
N PRO A 44 -7.25 7.51 -8.29
CA PRO A 44 -6.20 7.13 -9.24
C PRO A 44 -4.97 8.03 -9.23
N THR A 45 -5.16 9.34 -8.99
CA THR A 45 -4.08 10.34 -8.96
C THR A 45 -3.23 10.30 -7.70
N LYS A 46 -3.70 9.61 -6.65
CA LYS A 46 -3.03 9.52 -5.34
C LYS A 46 -2.56 8.10 -5.02
N ARG A 47 -2.69 7.18 -5.95
CA ARG A 47 -2.18 5.81 -5.78
C ARG A 47 -0.70 5.76 -6.09
N LEU A 48 0.06 5.29 -5.11
CA LEU A 48 1.52 5.16 -5.15
C LEU A 48 1.95 3.69 -4.97
N VAL A 49 1.15 2.76 -5.51
CA VAL A 49 1.46 1.33 -5.61
C VAL A 49 1.03 0.84 -6.99
N ASP A 50 1.93 0.21 -7.72
CA ASP A 50 1.66 -0.36 -9.03
C ASP A 50 1.37 -1.88 -8.95
N THR A 51 2.13 -2.63 -8.13
CA THR A 51 2.02 -4.11 -8.07
C THR A 51 2.35 -4.64 -6.68
N TYR A 52 1.66 -5.71 -6.28
CA TYR A 52 2.01 -6.53 -5.12
C TYR A 52 2.78 -7.77 -5.58
N HIS A 53 3.97 -8.00 -5.05
CA HIS A 53 4.84 -9.12 -5.45
C HIS A 53 4.85 -10.27 -4.45
N TRP A 54 4.65 -9.95 -3.17
CA TRP A 54 4.57 -10.95 -2.11
C TRP A 54 3.71 -10.43 -0.94
N HIS A 55 2.98 -11.33 -0.28
CA HIS A 55 2.15 -10.97 0.87
C HIS A 55 1.91 -12.15 1.79
N SER A 56 2.09 -11.92 3.08
CA SER A 56 1.58 -12.76 4.17
C SER A 56 0.64 -11.91 5.06
N PRO A 57 -0.62 -12.31 5.26
CA PRO A 57 -1.65 -11.47 5.88
C PRO A 57 -1.30 -10.90 7.26
N THR A 58 -0.48 -11.61 8.03
CA THR A 58 -0.10 -11.23 9.40
C THR A 58 1.36 -10.83 9.56
N LYS A 59 2.15 -10.94 8.49
CA LYS A 59 3.59 -10.68 8.55
C LYS A 59 4.01 -9.47 7.75
N GLY A 60 3.49 -9.30 6.54
CA GLY A 60 3.83 -8.15 5.75
C GLY A 60 3.65 -8.31 4.26
N ILE A 61 4.30 -7.44 3.51
CA ILE A 61 4.11 -7.28 2.07
C ILE A 61 5.38 -6.80 1.39
N VAL A 62 5.50 -7.15 0.10
CA VAL A 62 6.40 -6.51 -0.85
C VAL A 62 5.56 -5.95 -1.99
N ALA A 63 5.69 -4.66 -2.23
CA ALA A 63 4.99 -3.97 -3.31
C ALA A 63 5.92 -3.00 -4.03
N SER A 64 5.64 -2.71 -5.30
CA SER A 64 6.42 -1.77 -6.09
C SER A 64 5.63 -0.56 -6.53
N TYR A 65 6.36 0.51 -6.81
CA TYR A 65 5.88 1.71 -7.49
C TYR A 65 7.00 2.30 -8.35
N THR A 66 6.61 2.93 -9.46
CA THR A 66 7.51 3.70 -10.33
C THR A 66 7.00 5.14 -10.41
N PRO A 67 7.73 6.13 -9.86
CA PRO A 67 7.34 7.54 -9.93
C PRO A 67 7.15 7.99 -11.37
N LYS A 68 6.05 8.69 -11.60
CA LYS A 68 5.65 9.24 -12.92
C LYS A 68 5.94 10.74 -12.97
N GLY A 69 5.87 11.34 -14.14
CA GLY A 69 6.13 12.78 -14.30
C GLY A 69 5.38 13.64 -13.29
N ARG A 70 4.08 13.38 -13.09
CA ARG A 70 3.22 14.10 -12.13
C ARG A 70 3.66 13.99 -10.66
N ASP A 71 4.43 12.95 -10.31
CA ASP A 71 4.84 12.69 -8.92
C ASP A 71 6.12 13.45 -8.56
N VAL A 72 6.83 13.97 -9.57
CA VAL A 72 8.08 14.70 -9.43
C VAL A 72 8.02 16.12 -10.04
N GLU A 73 6.88 16.45 -10.66
CA GLU A 73 6.59 17.79 -11.20
C GLU A 73 6.69 18.82 -10.06
N ASP A 74 7.26 19.97 -10.35
CA ASP A 74 7.49 21.06 -9.40
C ASP A 74 8.42 20.70 -8.21
N HIS A 75 9.10 19.54 -8.27
CA HIS A 75 10.05 19.11 -7.23
C HIS A 75 11.39 18.63 -7.80
N PHE A 76 11.98 19.38 -8.72
CA PHE A 76 13.33 19.14 -9.29
C PHE A 76 13.51 17.74 -9.91
N GLY A 77 12.45 17.08 -10.36
CA GLY A 77 12.49 15.71 -10.89
C GLY A 77 12.65 14.63 -9.83
N ILE A 78 12.59 14.99 -8.53
CA ILE A 78 12.80 14.07 -7.41
C ILE A 78 11.46 13.66 -6.78
N PHE A 79 11.27 12.37 -6.55
CA PHE A 79 10.16 11.82 -5.76
C PHE A 79 10.41 12.10 -4.27
N ARG A 80 9.55 12.94 -3.67
CA ARG A 80 9.77 13.49 -2.33
C ARG A 80 9.80 12.41 -1.26
N GLY A 81 10.57 12.64 -0.20
CA GLY A 81 10.63 11.74 0.94
C GLY A 81 9.25 11.49 1.60
N VAL A 82 8.41 12.53 1.67
CA VAL A 82 7.03 12.38 2.19
C VAL A 82 6.17 11.48 1.31
N ASP A 83 6.35 11.52 -0.01
CA ASP A 83 5.64 10.65 -0.95
C ASP A 83 6.16 9.21 -0.88
N GLN A 84 7.44 9.01 -0.52
CA GLN A 84 8.00 7.68 -0.24
C GLN A 84 7.35 7.07 1.01
N VAL A 85 7.15 7.86 2.08
CA VAL A 85 6.44 7.44 3.28
C VAL A 85 4.98 7.11 2.97
N GLU A 86 4.33 7.94 2.17
CA GLU A 86 2.95 7.69 1.73
C GLU A 86 2.85 6.42 0.87
N ALA A 87 3.77 6.21 -0.10
CA ALA A 87 3.81 5.00 -0.91
C ALA A 87 4.00 3.75 -0.04
N PHE A 88 4.91 3.82 0.93
CA PHE A 88 5.12 2.75 1.91
C PHE A 88 3.85 2.46 2.72
N ALA A 89 3.17 3.49 3.22
CA ALA A 89 1.94 3.32 4.00
C ALA A 89 0.79 2.77 3.16
N GLN A 90 0.66 3.18 1.91
CA GLN A 90 -0.33 2.61 1.00
C GLN A 90 -0.06 1.12 0.75
N ALA A 91 1.18 0.74 0.49
CA ALA A 91 1.57 -0.65 0.28
C ALA A 91 1.31 -1.50 1.54
N THR A 92 1.75 -1.04 2.69
CA THR A 92 1.73 -1.80 3.94
C THR A 92 0.41 -1.64 4.70
N ILE A 93 0.16 -0.44 5.22
CA ILE A 93 -0.95 -0.19 6.15
C ILE A 93 -2.30 -0.27 5.43
N VAL A 94 -2.47 0.51 4.35
CA VAL A 94 -3.78 0.59 3.69
C VAL A 94 -4.12 -0.71 3.01
N SER A 95 -3.21 -1.29 2.21
CA SER A 95 -3.47 -2.54 1.48
C SER A 95 -3.70 -3.72 2.41
N CYS A 96 -2.78 -3.93 3.39
CA CYS A 96 -2.91 -5.07 4.31
C CYS A 96 -4.12 -4.90 5.24
N ALA A 97 -4.38 -3.70 5.78
CA ALA A 97 -5.55 -3.49 6.64
C ALA A 97 -6.87 -3.65 5.86
N THR A 98 -6.94 -3.13 4.62
CA THR A 98 -8.12 -3.34 3.75
C THR A 98 -8.35 -4.84 3.51
N PHE A 99 -7.30 -5.58 3.19
CA PHE A 99 -7.39 -7.04 3.01
C PHE A 99 -7.93 -7.75 4.26
N LEU A 100 -7.37 -7.44 5.43
CA LEU A 100 -7.78 -8.05 6.70
C LEU A 100 -9.22 -7.68 7.08
N GLU A 101 -9.63 -6.41 6.87
CA GLU A 101 -11.00 -5.97 7.16
C GLU A 101 -12.01 -6.56 6.16
N CYS A 102 -11.69 -6.64 4.87
CA CYS A 102 -12.54 -7.30 3.88
C CYS A 102 -12.75 -8.77 4.23
N ARG A 103 -11.68 -9.47 4.59
CA ARG A 103 -11.75 -10.87 5.02
C ARG A 103 -12.58 -11.04 6.28
N LYS A 104 -12.40 -10.17 7.29
CA LYS A 104 -13.10 -10.22 8.57
C LYS A 104 -14.59 -9.90 8.44
N GLN A 105 -14.94 -8.91 7.62
CA GLN A 105 -16.31 -8.44 7.45
C GLN A 105 -17.04 -9.11 6.29
N ASN A 106 -16.36 -9.99 5.53
CA ASN A 106 -16.86 -10.60 4.29
C ASN A 106 -17.42 -9.55 3.32
N CYS A 107 -16.65 -8.50 3.06
CA CYS A 107 -17.05 -7.37 2.22
C CYS A 107 -15.96 -7.01 1.22
N THR A 108 -16.31 -6.13 0.29
CA THR A 108 -15.38 -5.62 -0.73
C THR A 108 -14.78 -4.27 -0.30
N PRO A 109 -13.63 -3.83 -0.88
CA PRO A 109 -13.01 -2.55 -0.52
C PRO A 109 -13.90 -1.33 -0.79
N ASP A 110 -14.75 -1.35 -1.82
CA ASP A 110 -15.71 -0.28 -2.09
C ASP A 110 -16.73 -0.12 -0.94
N GLN A 111 -17.16 -1.21 -0.33
CA GLN A 111 -18.03 -1.18 0.86
C GLN A 111 -17.31 -0.65 2.11
N LEU A 112 -15.97 -0.78 2.17
CA LEU A 112 -15.17 -0.18 3.25
C LEU A 112 -14.97 1.34 3.05
N LYS A 113 -14.83 1.81 1.81
CA LYS A 113 -14.65 3.23 1.47
C LYS A 113 -15.78 4.11 2.00
N ASP A 114 -17.00 3.58 2.03
CA ASP A 114 -18.16 4.30 2.55
C ASP A 114 -18.19 4.42 4.07
N LYS A 115 -17.39 3.62 4.75
CA LYS A 115 -17.36 3.53 6.23
C LYS A 115 -16.12 4.13 6.85
N PHE A 116 -14.97 4.06 6.15
CA PHE A 116 -13.67 4.36 6.75
C PHE A 116 -12.79 5.25 5.89
N ILE A 117 -12.04 6.11 6.57
CA ILE A 117 -10.93 6.88 5.98
C ILE A 117 -9.63 6.34 6.57
N PRO A 118 -8.63 5.96 5.75
CA PRO A 118 -7.30 5.65 6.24
C PRO A 118 -6.60 6.94 6.63
N ALA A 119 -5.99 6.96 7.80
CA ALA A 119 -5.25 8.11 8.28
C ALA A 119 -3.95 7.67 8.96
N PHE A 120 -2.90 8.47 8.79
CA PHE A 120 -1.72 8.38 9.64
C PHE A 120 -2.08 8.75 11.08
N ILE A 121 -1.57 7.98 12.02
CA ILE A 121 -1.66 8.28 13.46
C ILE A 121 -0.34 8.80 13.96
N SER A 122 0.76 8.15 13.57
CA SER A 122 2.10 8.60 13.87
C SER A 122 3.11 8.06 12.86
N ILE A 123 4.20 8.78 12.73
CA ILE A 123 5.40 8.36 12.03
C ILE A 123 6.50 8.37 13.09
N GLY A 124 7.04 7.21 13.43
CA GLY A 124 8.08 7.10 14.45
C GLY A 124 9.41 7.66 13.96
N ASN A 125 10.16 6.91 13.19
CA ASN A 125 11.41 7.36 12.60
C ASN A 125 11.49 7.01 11.12
N VAL A 126 12.03 7.93 10.32
CA VAL A 126 12.33 7.70 8.91
C VAL A 126 13.73 8.20 8.59
N ASN A 127 14.58 7.31 8.10
CA ASN A 127 15.94 7.64 7.66
C ASN A 127 16.01 7.52 6.14
N PHE A 128 16.22 8.62 5.45
CA PHE A 128 16.44 8.63 4.00
C PHE A 128 17.93 8.53 3.71
N HIS A 129 18.29 7.55 2.87
CA HIS A 129 19.70 7.28 2.48
C HIS A 129 19.96 7.68 1.03
N TYR A 130 18.88 7.71 0.21
CA TYR A 130 18.97 8.04 -1.20
C TYR A 130 17.66 8.65 -1.72
N TYR A 131 17.73 9.32 -2.85
CA TYR A 131 16.55 9.86 -3.53
C TYR A 131 16.10 8.96 -4.70
N LEU A 132 14.87 9.15 -5.15
CA LEU A 132 14.26 8.49 -6.30
C LEU A 132 13.86 9.56 -7.32
N GLU A 133 14.06 9.26 -8.60
CA GLU A 133 13.69 10.11 -9.72
C GLU A 133 12.51 9.51 -10.50
N GLN A 134 11.98 10.25 -11.46
CA GLN A 134 11.00 9.71 -12.39
C GLN A 134 11.55 8.47 -13.09
N GLY A 135 10.74 7.42 -13.13
CA GLY A 135 11.12 6.15 -13.77
C GLY A 135 11.92 5.19 -12.89
N ASP A 136 12.38 5.62 -11.71
CA ASP A 136 13.06 4.75 -10.75
C ASP A 136 12.07 3.80 -10.09
N THR A 137 12.00 2.57 -10.55
CA THR A 137 11.19 1.57 -9.85
C THR A 137 11.77 1.29 -8.46
N PHE A 138 10.92 1.33 -7.44
CA PHE A 138 11.29 0.94 -6.09
C PHE A 138 10.32 -0.07 -5.50
N ILE A 139 10.79 -0.81 -4.51
CA ILE A 139 9.95 -1.70 -3.69
C ILE A 139 9.86 -1.18 -2.27
N SER A 140 8.67 -1.31 -1.69
CA SER A 140 8.41 -1.20 -0.26
C SER A 140 8.33 -2.60 0.33
N ILE A 141 9.21 -2.92 1.26
CA ILE A 141 9.17 -4.15 2.06
C ILE A 141 8.66 -3.75 3.44
N GLY A 142 7.44 -4.17 3.78
CA GLY A 142 6.80 -3.81 5.04
C GLY A 142 6.56 -5.02 5.94
N ASN A 143 6.99 -4.91 7.19
CA ASN A 143 6.75 -5.87 8.26
C ASN A 143 5.65 -5.37 9.19
N ILE A 144 4.59 -6.15 9.38
CA ILE A 144 3.49 -5.84 10.29
C ILE A 144 3.90 -6.22 11.71
N LYS A 145 4.13 -5.22 12.56
CA LYS A 145 4.42 -5.40 14.00
C LYS A 145 3.14 -5.67 14.80
N PHE A 146 2.05 -4.99 14.39
CA PHE A 146 0.82 -5.00 15.16
C PHE A 146 -0.37 -4.68 14.26
N TYR A 147 -1.48 -5.41 14.47
CA TYR A 147 -2.78 -5.06 13.90
C TYR A 147 -3.90 -5.36 14.90
N LYS A 148 -4.56 -4.33 15.40
CA LYS A 148 -5.71 -4.44 16.31
C LYS A 148 -6.59 -3.20 16.23
N TRP A 149 -7.91 -3.39 16.32
CA TRP A 149 -8.89 -2.30 16.29
C TRP A 149 -8.75 -1.36 15.08
N ARG A 150 -8.47 -1.93 13.90
CA ARG A 150 -8.21 -1.22 12.65
C ARG A 150 -6.99 -0.29 12.67
N GLN A 151 -6.13 -0.43 13.65
CA GLN A 151 -4.85 0.23 13.71
C GLN A 151 -3.74 -0.77 13.35
N MET A 152 -2.84 -0.35 12.48
CA MET A 152 -1.69 -1.13 12.05
C MET A 152 -0.42 -0.35 12.32
N VAL A 153 0.59 -1.05 12.79
CA VAL A 153 1.96 -0.54 12.96
C VAL A 153 2.88 -1.38 12.11
N CYS A 154 3.68 -0.71 11.28
CA CYS A 154 4.63 -1.36 10.39
C CYS A 154 6.02 -0.74 10.53
N ASP A 155 7.03 -1.60 10.44
CA ASP A 155 8.39 -1.21 10.09
C ASP A 155 8.67 -1.60 8.64
N GLY A 156 9.68 -1.00 8.02
CA GLY A 156 10.08 -1.45 6.70
C GLY A 156 11.23 -0.70 6.07
N ARG A 157 11.46 -1.06 4.82
CA ARG A 157 12.50 -0.47 3.99
C ARG A 157 12.00 -0.22 2.58
N ILE A 158 12.52 0.83 1.98
CA ILE A 158 12.35 1.14 0.57
C ILE A 158 13.67 0.91 -0.14
N TYR A 159 13.62 0.19 -1.26
CA TYR A 159 14.79 -0.08 -2.08
C TYR A 159 14.53 0.28 -3.54
N LYS A 160 15.46 0.98 -4.17
CA LYS A 160 15.49 1.15 -5.63
C LYS A 160 15.85 -0.18 -6.28
N VAL A 161 15.09 -0.55 -7.30
CA VAL A 161 15.23 -1.81 -8.03
C VAL A 161 16.29 -1.66 -9.12
N PRO A 162 17.14 -2.67 -9.35
CA PRO A 162 18.03 -2.70 -10.50
C PRO A 162 17.25 -2.65 -11.83
N ALA A 163 17.78 -1.94 -12.80
CA ALA A 163 17.15 -1.82 -14.11
C ALA A 163 16.97 -3.20 -14.79
N GLY A 164 15.78 -3.44 -15.36
CA GLY A 164 15.49 -4.65 -16.14
C GLY A 164 15.18 -5.90 -15.29
N LEU A 165 15.13 -5.80 -13.95
CA LEU A 165 14.80 -6.91 -13.09
C LEU A 165 13.30 -7.25 -13.15
N ASN A 166 12.96 -8.52 -13.38
CA ASN A 166 11.60 -9.02 -13.26
C ASN A 166 11.29 -9.30 -11.77
N LEU A 167 10.52 -8.41 -11.14
CA LEU A 167 10.18 -8.50 -9.72
C LEU A 167 9.27 -9.69 -9.41
N ASP A 168 8.35 -10.06 -10.28
CA ASP A 168 7.44 -11.18 -10.03
C ASP A 168 8.20 -12.50 -9.97
N GLU A 169 9.17 -12.69 -10.87
CA GLU A 169 10.05 -13.87 -10.81
C GLU A 169 11.00 -13.81 -9.61
N TYR A 170 11.53 -12.63 -9.27
CA TYR A 170 12.43 -12.46 -8.13
C TYR A 170 11.76 -12.79 -6.79
N PHE A 171 10.48 -12.42 -6.62
CA PHE A 171 9.72 -12.64 -5.37
C PHE A 171 8.87 -13.90 -5.38
N LYS A 172 8.91 -14.73 -6.41
CA LYS A 172 8.13 -15.96 -6.54
C LYS A 172 8.31 -16.90 -5.34
N ASP A 173 9.56 -17.09 -4.92
CA ASP A 173 9.94 -17.97 -3.81
C ASP A 173 10.34 -17.17 -2.55
N PHE A 174 9.83 -15.94 -2.40
CA PHE A 174 10.11 -15.12 -1.24
C PHE A 174 9.38 -15.66 0.00
N THR A 175 10.01 -15.57 1.18
CA THR A 175 9.51 -16.17 2.41
C THR A 175 9.35 -15.15 3.53
N GLU A 176 8.58 -15.50 4.57
CA GLU A 176 8.45 -14.68 5.77
C GLU A 176 9.81 -14.45 6.46
N GLU A 177 10.68 -15.44 6.46
CA GLU A 177 12.02 -15.30 7.04
C GLU A 177 12.85 -14.25 6.30
N ARG A 178 12.81 -14.27 4.96
CA ARG A 178 13.48 -13.26 4.13
C ARG A 178 12.88 -11.87 4.34
N LEU A 179 11.56 -11.75 4.48
CA LEU A 179 10.89 -10.49 4.80
C LEU A 179 11.43 -9.90 6.12
N LEU A 180 11.41 -10.70 7.19
CA LEU A 180 11.81 -10.25 8.53
C LEU A 180 13.28 -9.84 8.63
N LYS A 181 14.13 -10.43 7.81
CA LYS A 181 15.56 -10.11 7.72
C LYS A 181 15.87 -9.04 6.68
N TYR A 182 14.89 -8.60 5.89
CA TYR A 182 15.10 -7.78 4.68
C TYR A 182 16.14 -8.41 3.74
N ASP A 183 16.06 -9.75 3.60
CA ASP A 183 17.03 -10.53 2.82
C ASP A 183 16.69 -10.44 1.32
N ILE A 184 17.30 -9.45 0.68
CA ILE A 184 17.25 -9.20 -0.77
C ILE A 184 18.63 -9.10 -1.35
N SER A 185 18.76 -9.16 -2.69
CA SER A 185 20.04 -8.99 -3.37
C SER A 185 20.70 -7.66 -3.02
N LYS A 186 22.04 -7.67 -2.94
CA LYS A 186 22.85 -6.46 -2.72
C LYS A 186 22.78 -5.46 -3.87
N ASP A 187 22.25 -5.86 -5.02
CA ASP A 187 22.04 -4.99 -6.17
C ASP A 187 20.90 -3.99 -5.96
N PHE A 188 19.99 -4.28 -5.01
CA PHE A 188 18.96 -3.31 -4.60
C PHE A 188 19.60 -2.22 -3.74
N LYS A 189 19.33 -0.96 -4.09
CA LYS A 189 19.88 0.17 -3.34
C LYS A 189 18.92 0.60 -2.24
N LEU A 190 19.36 0.59 -0.99
CA LEU A 190 18.58 1.09 0.14
C LEU A 190 18.31 2.60 -0.04
N VAL A 191 17.02 2.96 -0.03
CA VAL A 191 16.55 4.34 -0.21
C VAL A 191 16.08 4.93 1.13
N ALA A 192 15.28 4.17 1.88
CA ALA A 192 14.80 4.62 3.19
C ALA A 192 14.56 3.44 4.14
N GLU A 193 14.69 3.72 5.43
CA GLU A 193 14.25 2.86 6.53
C GLU A 193 13.15 3.58 7.30
N LEU A 194 12.09 2.85 7.62
CA LEU A 194 10.88 3.37 8.25
C LEU A 194 10.57 2.52 9.49
N PHE A 195 10.32 3.19 10.62
CA PHE A 195 10.06 2.52 11.90
C PHE A 195 8.80 3.10 12.54
N ASP A 196 7.97 2.23 13.09
CA ASP A 196 6.74 2.57 13.81
C ASP A 196 5.78 3.45 12.99
N ILE A 197 5.67 3.16 11.70
CA ILE A 197 4.68 3.82 10.85
C ILE A 197 3.30 3.30 11.25
N THR A 198 2.48 4.18 11.80
CA THR A 198 1.19 3.83 12.36
C THR A 198 0.06 4.48 11.57
N GLY A 199 -0.85 3.66 11.08
CA GLY A 199 -2.10 4.12 10.47
C GLY A 199 -3.31 3.45 11.07
N ARG A 200 -4.47 4.07 10.91
CA ARG A 200 -5.76 3.58 11.40
C ARG A 200 -6.87 3.91 10.43
N ALA A 201 -7.82 3.00 10.29
CA ALA A 201 -9.08 3.29 9.61
C ALA A 201 -10.03 3.97 10.60
N ILE A 202 -10.40 5.22 10.30
CA ILE A 202 -11.28 6.07 11.13
C ILE A 202 -12.68 6.04 10.52
N LEU A 203 -13.70 5.87 11.36
CA LEU A 203 -15.11 5.92 10.93
C LEU A 203 -15.50 7.30 10.40
N ILE A 204 -16.04 7.36 9.20
CA ILE A 204 -16.51 8.61 8.57
C ILE A 204 -17.55 9.33 9.42
N GLU A 205 -18.41 8.58 10.12
CA GLU A 205 -19.43 9.13 11.02
C GLU A 205 -18.87 10.00 12.15
N LEU A 206 -17.61 9.77 12.56
CA LEU A 206 -16.96 10.59 13.58
C LEU A 206 -16.64 12.00 13.08
N PHE A 207 -16.45 12.19 11.77
CA PHE A 207 -16.21 13.50 11.17
C PHE A 207 -17.50 14.29 10.94
N LYS A 208 -18.63 13.60 10.71
CA LYS A 208 -19.94 14.24 10.46
C LYS A 208 -20.60 14.78 11.72
N LYS A 209 -20.16 14.37 12.91
CA LYS A 209 -20.72 14.82 14.20
C LYS A 209 -20.06 16.08 14.76
N SER A 210 -19.07 16.63 14.08
CA SER A 210 -18.33 17.84 14.49
C SER A 210 -18.71 19.08 13.70
N GLU A 211 -19.72 19.01 12.84
CA GLU A 211 -20.41 20.13 12.20
C GLU A 211 -21.78 20.36 12.87
#